data_3cbd23beaecd134c8ec869b70a60b131
#
_entry.id   3cbd23beaecd134c8ec869b70a60b131
#
_cell.length_a   1.000
_cell.length_b   1.000
_cell.length_c   1.000
_cell.angle_alpha   90.00
_cell.angle_beta   90.00
_cell.angle_gamma   90.00
#
_symmetry.space_group_name_H-M   'P 1'
#
loop_
_entity.id
_entity.type
_entity.pdbx_description
1 polymer ?
#
loop_
_entity_poly.entity_id
_entity_poly.type
_entity_poly.pdbx_seq_one_letter_code
_entity_poly.pdbx_strand_id
1 'polypeptide(L)'
;MRWAARRRGGGSAFPGLVAMKIAPDFLERTIADLPLGVVAVSGSNGKSTTTNMVSAILRAHGLRVFTNPSGGNLPQGIASAVLADASGSGRLAADVAVLEIDEAYGVQLSQLLKPRTVLLLNVQIDQLNRFFEPDRVAGMLAKIASTATGALVLNADDEHLVGLGEALPAGTSARVSYFATAPELLGAVSQGMLSAPRFGSAATATATTPDVVATALDGREATIEVDGVPTSVRLPARGVHYAVDAAAAVAAARAALGERFSAATAASALAELETVYGRGETLSANGEDIEIIMMKNPASLQLNLDSLGTTPEQVFLAVDNGTPDPSWLYDIDLSRLSHADVISGTKGYQLAVRLAYDGLPVGVVEPELRAAVRRFLALRRPATGRKTMIVNYEQMMLIRKILGYTDLEGGQS
;
A
#
# COMPACT_ATOMS: atom_id res chain seq x y z
N MET A 1 27.79 -7.89 -11.99
CA MET A 1 26.60 -7.88 -11.13
C MET A 1 25.31 -7.53 -11.88
N ARG A 2 25.23 -6.46 -12.70
CA ARG A 2 24.04 -6.07 -13.49
C ARG A 2 23.45 -7.22 -14.34
N TRP A 3 24.26 -8.02 -15.00
CA TRP A 3 23.83 -9.16 -15.80
C TRP A 3 23.14 -10.24 -14.94
N ALA A 4 23.63 -10.50 -13.73
CA ALA A 4 23.04 -11.47 -12.80
C ALA A 4 21.70 -10.96 -12.20
N ALA A 5 21.61 -9.66 -11.92
CA ALA A 5 20.40 -9.02 -11.44
C ALA A 5 19.26 -9.08 -12.50
N ARG A 6 19.58 -8.82 -13.78
CA ARG A 6 18.62 -8.90 -14.89
C ARG A 6 18.13 -10.30 -15.20
N ARG A 7 18.95 -11.34 -15.00
CA ARG A 7 18.59 -12.74 -15.28
C ARG A 7 17.70 -13.40 -14.21
N ARG A 8 17.69 -12.88 -12.96
CA ARG A 8 16.93 -13.45 -11.83
C ARG A 8 15.63 -12.72 -11.51
N GLY A 9 15.22 -11.78 -12.37
CA GLY A 9 14.09 -10.90 -12.08
C GLY A 9 14.46 -9.92 -10.94
N GLY A 10 13.96 -8.69 -10.97
CA GLY A 10 14.31 -7.62 -10.02
C GLY A 10 13.93 -7.87 -8.54
N GLY A 11 13.32 -9.01 -8.21
CA GLY A 11 12.85 -9.35 -6.86
C GLY A 11 13.88 -9.94 -5.89
N SER A 12 15.12 -10.21 -6.33
CA SER A 12 16.16 -10.72 -5.43
C SER A 12 16.89 -9.56 -4.75
N ALA A 13 16.78 -9.46 -3.42
CA ALA A 13 17.53 -8.50 -2.61
C ALA A 13 19.05 -8.79 -2.55
N PHE A 14 19.48 -9.97 -3.01
CA PHE A 14 20.87 -10.41 -2.92
C PHE A 14 21.86 -9.54 -3.71
N PRO A 15 21.61 -9.10 -4.98
CA PRO A 15 22.54 -8.22 -5.68
C PRO A 15 22.75 -6.88 -4.96
N GLY A 16 21.70 -6.30 -4.40
CA GLY A 16 21.79 -5.07 -3.62
C GLY A 16 22.57 -5.24 -2.32
N LEU A 17 22.37 -6.36 -1.62
CA LEU A 17 23.14 -6.68 -0.42
C LEU A 17 24.66 -6.73 -0.72
N VAL A 18 25.03 -7.37 -1.81
CA VAL A 18 26.45 -7.46 -2.25
C VAL A 18 26.96 -6.08 -2.65
N ALA A 19 26.18 -5.31 -3.42
CA ALA A 19 26.57 -3.94 -3.82
C ALA A 19 26.81 -3.04 -2.60
N MET A 20 25.93 -3.04 -1.62
CA MET A 20 26.07 -2.26 -0.39
C MET A 20 27.25 -2.70 0.49
N LYS A 21 27.65 -3.99 0.45
CA LYS A 21 28.86 -4.45 1.12
C LYS A 21 30.16 -3.97 0.46
N ILE A 22 30.17 -3.89 -0.88
CA ILE A 22 31.37 -3.46 -1.65
C ILE A 22 31.46 -1.94 -1.66
N ALA A 23 30.35 -1.24 -1.79
CA ALA A 23 30.25 0.21 -1.84
C ALA A 23 29.08 0.66 -0.93
N PRO A 24 29.31 0.88 0.38
CA PRO A 24 28.27 1.24 1.34
C PRO A 24 27.53 2.54 0.98
N ASP A 25 28.20 3.46 0.31
CA ASP A 25 27.69 4.75 -0.17
C ASP A 25 27.03 4.69 -1.58
N PHE A 26 26.87 3.49 -2.14
CA PHE A 26 26.34 3.29 -3.50
C PHE A 26 24.97 3.96 -3.71
N LEU A 27 24.03 3.74 -2.78
CA LEU A 27 22.69 4.32 -2.88
C LEU A 27 22.73 5.84 -2.78
N GLU A 28 23.44 6.37 -1.79
CA GLU A 28 23.56 7.82 -1.58
C GLU A 28 24.10 8.51 -2.83
N ARG A 29 25.24 8.04 -3.35
CA ARG A 29 25.88 8.62 -4.55
C ARG A 29 25.03 8.52 -5.80
N THR A 30 24.31 7.40 -5.99
CA THR A 30 23.50 7.18 -7.21
C THR A 30 22.25 8.05 -7.22
N ILE A 31 21.68 8.35 -6.04
CA ILE A 31 20.43 9.10 -5.88
C ILE A 31 20.69 10.61 -5.69
N ALA A 32 21.86 11.00 -5.16
CA ALA A 32 22.19 12.39 -4.86
C ALA A 32 22.10 13.34 -6.07
N ASP A 33 22.34 12.82 -7.28
CA ASP A 33 22.33 13.61 -8.53
C ASP A 33 20.93 13.79 -9.13
N LEU A 34 19.86 13.26 -8.51
CA LEU A 34 18.50 13.39 -9.05
C LEU A 34 18.00 14.84 -8.90
N PRO A 35 17.55 15.49 -9.99
CA PRO A 35 17.14 16.91 -9.97
C PRO A 35 16.05 17.25 -8.94
N LEU A 36 15.09 16.34 -8.75
CA LEU A 36 14.00 16.48 -7.77
C LEU A 36 14.20 15.60 -6.52
N GLY A 37 15.36 14.94 -6.41
CA GLY A 37 15.69 14.11 -5.26
C GLY A 37 14.79 12.88 -5.10
N VAL A 38 14.46 12.59 -3.83
CA VAL A 38 13.65 11.43 -3.43
C VAL A 38 12.32 11.89 -2.86
N VAL A 39 11.24 11.23 -3.29
CA VAL A 39 9.95 11.20 -2.60
C VAL A 39 9.86 9.86 -1.87
N ALA A 40 9.90 9.88 -0.54
CA ALA A 40 9.79 8.70 0.30
C ALA A 40 8.35 8.53 0.79
N VAL A 41 7.76 7.35 0.58
CA VAL A 41 6.39 7.01 0.99
C VAL A 41 6.45 5.94 2.06
N SER A 42 5.90 6.23 3.25
CA SER A 42 5.85 5.31 4.39
C SER A 42 4.51 5.37 5.13
N GLY A 43 4.27 4.40 6.01
CA GLY A 43 3.04 4.25 6.79
C GLY A 43 2.60 2.80 6.86
N SER A 44 1.66 2.45 7.72
CA SER A 44 1.22 1.06 7.92
C SER A 44 0.56 0.47 6.66
N ASN A 45 -0.37 1.20 6.05
CA ASN A 45 -1.11 0.78 4.86
C ASN A 45 -1.06 1.82 3.74
N GLY A 46 -1.39 1.40 2.51
CA GLY A 46 -1.45 2.28 1.32
C GLY A 46 -0.11 2.49 0.61
N LYS A 47 1.04 2.17 1.18
CA LYS A 47 2.38 2.45 0.64
C LYS A 47 2.56 2.16 -0.85
N SER A 48 2.32 0.92 -1.27
CA SER A 48 2.55 0.51 -2.68
C SER A 48 1.59 1.19 -3.64
N THR A 49 0.30 1.30 -3.26
CA THR A 49 -0.72 1.97 -4.07
C THR A 49 -0.37 3.44 -4.25
N THR A 50 -0.07 4.13 -3.15
CA THR A 50 0.28 5.56 -3.17
C THR A 50 1.59 5.80 -3.92
N THR A 51 2.63 4.96 -3.74
CA THR A 51 3.89 5.05 -4.48
C THR A 51 3.65 4.94 -5.99
N ASN A 52 2.78 4.02 -6.41
CA ASN A 52 2.42 3.86 -7.82
C ASN A 52 1.64 5.09 -8.34
N MET A 53 0.68 5.59 -7.57
CA MET A 53 -0.08 6.80 -7.92
C MET A 53 0.83 8.03 -8.04
N VAL A 54 1.72 8.28 -7.07
CA VAL A 54 2.71 9.38 -7.13
C VAL A 54 3.58 9.24 -8.37
N SER A 55 4.08 8.03 -8.63
CA SER A 55 4.93 7.76 -9.80
C SER A 55 4.22 8.04 -11.12
N ALA A 56 2.96 7.65 -11.24
CA ALA A 56 2.16 7.91 -12.43
C ALA A 56 1.91 9.42 -12.63
N ILE A 57 1.52 10.12 -11.56
CA ILE A 57 1.31 11.58 -11.62
C ILE A 57 2.58 12.29 -12.07
N LEU A 58 3.73 11.95 -11.49
CA LEU A 58 5.01 12.59 -11.85
C LEU A 58 5.43 12.28 -13.29
N ARG A 59 5.19 11.04 -13.77
CA ARG A 59 5.43 10.66 -15.17
C ARG A 59 4.54 11.44 -16.14
N ALA A 60 3.26 11.61 -15.80
CA ALA A 60 2.33 12.39 -16.61
C ALA A 60 2.72 13.89 -16.69
N HIS A 61 3.47 14.40 -15.70
CA HIS A 61 4.08 15.73 -15.74
C HIS A 61 5.44 15.76 -16.49
N GLY A 62 5.76 14.71 -17.24
CA GLY A 62 6.95 14.65 -18.10
C GLY A 62 8.24 14.27 -17.41
N LEU A 63 8.19 13.77 -16.18
CA LEU A 63 9.37 13.34 -15.42
C LEU A 63 9.72 11.88 -15.67
N ARG A 64 11.01 11.57 -15.73
CA ARG A 64 11.52 10.21 -15.66
C ARG A 64 11.57 9.79 -14.18
N VAL A 65 10.75 8.81 -13.82
CA VAL A 65 10.59 8.37 -12.43
C VAL A 65 11.24 7.01 -12.24
N PHE A 66 12.19 6.94 -11.31
CA PHE A 66 12.66 5.67 -10.76
C PHE A 66 11.77 5.29 -9.57
N THR A 67 11.44 4.01 -9.44
CA THR A 67 10.72 3.47 -8.28
C THR A 67 11.19 2.06 -7.97
N ASN A 68 11.10 1.65 -6.71
CA ASN A 68 11.36 0.27 -6.32
C ASN A 68 10.10 -0.59 -6.57
N PRO A 69 10.26 -1.88 -6.92
CA PRO A 69 9.14 -2.79 -7.10
C PRO A 69 8.38 -2.98 -5.78
N SER A 70 7.08 -3.29 -5.89
CA SER A 70 6.25 -3.63 -4.74
C SER A 70 6.86 -4.75 -3.92
N GLY A 71 6.99 -4.56 -2.59
CA GLY A 71 7.68 -5.49 -1.70
C GLY A 71 9.20 -5.33 -1.63
N GLY A 72 9.81 -4.54 -2.52
CA GLY A 72 11.24 -4.21 -2.50
C GLY A 72 11.59 -3.01 -1.60
N ASN A 73 10.89 -2.84 -0.48
CA ASN A 73 10.93 -1.68 0.43
C ASN A 73 12.04 -1.73 1.49
N LEU A 74 12.89 -2.74 1.44
CA LEU A 74 14.07 -2.88 2.29
C LEU A 74 15.32 -2.28 1.60
N PRO A 75 16.34 -1.81 2.34
CA PRO A 75 17.53 -1.20 1.76
C PRO A 75 18.21 -2.02 0.64
N GLN A 76 18.34 -3.33 0.84
CA GLN A 76 18.93 -4.24 -0.15
C GLN A 76 18.02 -4.45 -1.38
N GLY A 77 16.70 -4.37 -1.23
CA GLY A 77 15.74 -4.42 -2.33
C GLY A 77 15.86 -3.18 -3.21
N ILE A 78 15.84 -2.00 -2.59
CA ILE A 78 16.04 -0.72 -3.28
C ILE A 78 17.42 -0.68 -3.96
N ALA A 79 18.49 -1.12 -3.28
CA ALA A 79 19.82 -1.20 -3.87
C ALA A 79 19.87 -2.15 -5.08
N SER A 80 19.12 -3.26 -5.06
CA SER A 80 19.02 -4.17 -6.22
C SER A 80 18.33 -3.50 -7.40
N ALA A 81 17.23 -2.78 -7.17
CA ALA A 81 16.51 -2.04 -8.19
C ALA A 81 17.38 -0.93 -8.79
N VAL A 82 18.03 -0.13 -7.95
CA VAL A 82 18.99 0.91 -8.38
C VAL A 82 20.12 0.30 -9.21
N LEU A 83 20.70 -0.83 -8.77
CA LEU A 83 21.77 -1.51 -9.50
C LEU A 83 21.31 -2.02 -10.88
N ALA A 84 20.07 -2.45 -11.02
CA ALA A 84 19.50 -2.91 -12.29
C ALA A 84 19.35 -1.75 -13.29
N ASP A 85 18.92 -0.57 -12.83
CA ASP A 85 18.60 0.59 -13.67
C ASP A 85 19.78 1.56 -13.85
N ALA A 86 20.73 1.61 -12.90
CA ALA A 86 21.87 2.50 -13.01
C ALA A 86 22.71 2.24 -14.26
N SER A 87 23.22 3.28 -14.88
CA SER A 87 24.18 3.22 -16.00
C SER A 87 25.50 2.56 -15.60
N GLY A 88 26.39 2.30 -16.56
CA GLY A 88 27.76 1.83 -16.29
C GLY A 88 28.59 2.81 -15.46
N SER A 89 28.23 4.11 -15.47
CA SER A 89 28.84 5.16 -14.65
C SER A 89 28.21 5.29 -13.24
N GLY A 90 27.24 4.44 -12.88
CA GLY A 90 26.56 4.47 -11.59
C GLY A 90 25.44 5.52 -11.48
N ARG A 91 25.00 6.14 -12.59
CA ARG A 91 23.94 7.15 -12.60
C ARG A 91 22.59 6.55 -12.98
N LEU A 92 21.51 6.99 -12.33
CA LEU A 92 20.15 6.74 -12.73
C LEU A 92 19.73 7.73 -13.82
N ALA A 93 19.08 7.21 -14.88
CA ALA A 93 18.47 8.05 -15.93
C ALA A 93 17.08 8.51 -15.49
N ALA A 94 16.97 9.14 -14.33
CA ALA A 94 15.74 9.61 -13.73
C ALA A 94 15.86 11.07 -13.27
N ASP A 95 14.72 11.75 -13.14
CA ASP A 95 14.61 13.10 -12.62
C ASP A 95 14.22 13.10 -11.14
N VAL A 96 13.57 12.04 -10.70
CA VAL A 96 13.09 11.83 -9.33
C VAL A 96 13.06 10.33 -9.01
N ALA A 97 13.30 9.98 -7.75
CA ALA A 97 13.03 8.65 -7.22
C ALA A 97 11.80 8.69 -6.31
N VAL A 98 10.80 7.86 -6.57
CA VAL A 98 9.65 7.65 -5.68
C VAL A 98 9.82 6.30 -5.02
N LEU A 99 10.06 6.27 -3.72
CA LEU A 99 10.45 5.06 -3.00
C LEU A 99 9.44 4.70 -1.93
N GLU A 100 8.90 3.49 -2.02
CA GLU A 100 8.23 2.84 -0.91
C GLU A 100 9.27 2.41 0.11
N ILE A 101 9.14 2.84 1.36
CA ILE A 101 10.05 2.49 2.45
C ILE A 101 9.29 1.88 3.63
N ASP A 102 9.84 0.79 4.17
CA ASP A 102 9.33 0.14 5.39
C ASP A 102 9.58 1.03 6.62
N GLU A 103 8.69 1.01 7.61
CA GLU A 103 8.76 1.89 8.77
C GLU A 103 10.04 1.73 9.58
N ALA A 104 10.48 0.50 9.82
CA ALA A 104 11.67 0.22 10.64
C ALA A 104 12.98 0.47 9.87
N TYR A 105 13.10 -0.11 8.68
CA TYR A 105 14.29 0.06 7.84
C TYR A 105 14.34 1.46 7.22
N GLY A 106 13.19 2.10 7.07
CA GLY A 106 13.06 3.47 6.58
C GLY A 106 13.79 4.49 7.45
N VAL A 107 13.90 4.26 8.76
CA VAL A 107 14.67 5.14 9.66
C VAL A 107 16.12 5.27 9.20
N GLN A 108 16.79 4.17 8.94
CA GLN A 108 18.18 4.19 8.47
C GLN A 108 18.29 4.65 7.01
N LEU A 109 17.35 4.18 6.18
CA LEU A 109 17.34 4.48 4.75
C LEU A 109 17.08 5.97 4.49
N SER A 110 16.13 6.59 5.20
CA SER A 110 15.83 8.02 5.04
C SER A 110 16.96 8.93 5.51
N GLN A 111 17.71 8.53 6.55
CA GLN A 111 18.93 9.23 6.97
C GLN A 111 20.01 9.20 5.88
N LEU A 112 20.13 8.08 5.17
CA LEU A 112 21.07 7.93 4.07
C LEU A 112 20.65 8.74 2.83
N LEU A 113 19.36 8.65 2.46
CA LEU A 113 18.85 9.23 1.22
C LEU A 113 18.48 10.71 1.32
N LYS A 114 18.22 11.21 2.54
CA LYS A 114 17.79 12.59 2.82
C LYS A 114 16.68 13.04 1.86
N PRO A 115 15.49 12.40 1.90
CA PRO A 115 14.45 12.63 0.93
C PRO A 115 14.04 14.10 0.89
N ARG A 116 13.82 14.61 -0.33
CA ARG A 116 13.30 15.97 -0.51
C ARG A 116 11.85 16.07 -0.07
N THR A 117 11.07 15.03 -0.35
CA THR A 117 9.67 14.93 0.08
C THR A 117 9.48 13.64 0.87
N VAL A 118 8.87 13.74 2.04
CA VAL A 118 8.41 12.59 2.83
C VAL A 118 6.89 12.62 2.88
N LEU A 119 6.26 11.53 2.49
CA LEU A 119 4.83 11.30 2.62
C LEU A 119 4.58 10.22 3.67
N LEU A 120 3.82 10.54 4.71
CA LEU A 120 3.39 9.61 5.74
C LEU A 120 1.88 9.40 5.67
N LEU A 121 1.46 8.13 5.52
CA LEU A 121 0.08 7.79 5.21
C LEU A 121 -0.78 7.58 6.45
N ASN A 122 -0.33 6.75 7.38
CA ASN A 122 -1.10 6.38 8.57
C ASN A 122 -0.27 5.59 9.58
N VAL A 123 -0.75 5.56 10.82
CA VAL A 123 -0.33 4.66 11.89
C VAL A 123 -1.52 3.77 12.24
N GLN A 124 -1.50 2.53 11.77
CA GLN A 124 -2.57 1.56 12.01
C GLN A 124 -2.01 0.31 12.67
N ILE A 125 -2.89 -0.51 13.24
CA ILE A 125 -2.50 -1.80 13.81
C ILE A 125 -2.05 -2.71 12.67
N ASP A 126 -0.74 -2.94 12.57
CA ASP A 126 -0.10 -3.81 11.57
C ASP A 126 1.09 -4.50 12.20
N GLN A 127 1.32 -5.77 11.84
CA GLN A 127 2.48 -6.56 12.27
C GLN A 127 2.76 -6.46 13.79
N LEU A 128 1.74 -6.66 14.65
CA LEU A 128 1.86 -6.63 16.12
C LEU A 128 3.01 -7.53 16.62
N ASN A 129 3.26 -8.65 15.96
CA ASN A 129 4.38 -9.55 16.23
C ASN A 129 5.77 -8.93 16.00
N ARG A 130 5.85 -7.83 15.22
CA ARG A 130 7.11 -7.12 14.88
C ARG A 130 7.28 -5.82 15.66
N PHE A 131 6.19 -5.08 15.86
CA PHE A 131 6.25 -3.72 16.41
C PHE A 131 5.63 -3.56 17.79
N PHE A 132 4.76 -4.47 18.20
CA PHE A 132 4.08 -4.56 19.49
C PHE A 132 3.10 -3.42 19.80
N GLU A 133 3.44 -2.15 19.48
CA GLU A 133 2.63 -0.98 19.83
C GLU A 133 2.64 0.07 18.71
N PRO A 134 1.50 0.75 18.46
CA PRO A 134 1.40 1.84 17.47
C PRO A 134 2.34 3.01 17.74
N ASP A 135 2.57 3.36 19.02
CA ASP A 135 3.49 4.45 19.41
C ASP A 135 4.93 4.21 18.92
N ARG A 136 5.34 2.95 18.85
CA ARG A 136 6.65 2.58 18.29
C ARG A 136 6.72 2.85 16.80
N VAL A 137 5.64 2.55 16.07
CA VAL A 137 5.54 2.87 14.63
C VAL A 137 5.54 4.37 14.45
N ALA A 138 4.73 5.12 15.21
CA ALA A 138 4.72 6.58 15.20
C ALA A 138 6.11 7.16 15.48
N GLY A 139 6.85 6.62 16.46
CA GLY A 139 8.22 7.03 16.76
C GLY A 139 9.22 6.74 15.61
N MET A 140 9.04 5.67 14.85
CA MET A 140 9.83 5.40 13.64
C MET A 140 9.48 6.38 12.52
N LEU A 141 8.19 6.63 12.27
CA LEU A 141 7.74 7.59 11.27
C LEU A 141 8.20 9.02 11.62
N ALA A 142 8.23 9.40 12.89
CA ALA A 142 8.79 10.69 13.33
C ALA A 142 10.28 10.85 12.96
N LYS A 143 11.07 9.77 13.09
CA LYS A 143 12.48 9.77 12.67
C LYS A 143 12.61 9.89 11.15
N ILE A 144 11.72 9.23 10.37
CA ILE A 144 11.69 9.36 8.92
C ILE A 144 11.31 10.81 8.54
N ALA A 145 10.27 11.36 9.15
CA ALA A 145 9.81 12.73 8.93
C ALA A 145 10.91 13.77 9.13
N SER A 146 11.73 13.59 10.19
CA SER A 146 12.82 14.53 10.51
C SER A 146 13.93 14.59 9.44
N THR A 147 13.95 13.66 8.49
CA THR A 147 14.92 13.64 7.38
C THR A 147 14.44 14.40 6.15
N ALA A 148 13.21 14.87 6.11
CA ALA A 148 12.66 15.63 5.00
C ALA A 148 13.41 16.94 4.81
N THR A 149 13.90 17.20 3.59
CA THR A 149 14.71 18.39 3.29
C THR A 149 13.93 19.49 2.57
N GLY A 150 12.76 19.22 2.03
CA GLY A 150 11.92 20.17 1.29
C GLY A 150 10.45 20.17 1.71
N ALA A 151 9.81 19.02 1.75
CA ALA A 151 8.41 18.90 2.11
C ALA A 151 8.12 17.67 2.98
N LEU A 152 7.18 17.83 3.92
CA LEU A 152 6.61 16.76 4.73
C LEU A 152 5.10 16.77 4.53
N VAL A 153 4.56 15.69 3.98
CA VAL A 153 3.13 15.53 3.69
C VAL A 153 2.56 14.51 4.67
N LEU A 154 1.56 14.91 5.44
CA LEU A 154 0.97 14.15 6.54
C LEU A 154 -0.53 13.96 6.35
N ASN A 155 -1.05 12.87 6.88
CA ASN A 155 -2.48 12.62 6.96
C ASN A 155 -3.09 13.37 8.15
N ALA A 156 -4.02 14.28 7.89
CA ALA A 156 -4.74 15.02 8.93
C ALA A 156 -5.80 14.17 9.65
N ASP A 157 -6.20 13.03 9.08
CA ASP A 157 -7.14 12.09 9.70
C ASP A 157 -6.44 11.15 10.71
N ASP A 158 -5.12 11.22 10.82
CA ASP A 158 -4.31 10.38 11.71
C ASP A 158 -3.72 11.18 12.87
N GLU A 159 -4.21 10.93 14.10
CA GLU A 159 -3.82 11.66 15.30
C GLU A 159 -2.31 11.58 15.60
N HIS A 160 -1.66 10.44 15.29
CA HIS A 160 -0.22 10.30 15.47
C HIS A 160 0.55 11.21 14.52
N LEU A 161 0.08 11.31 13.26
CA LEU A 161 0.75 12.13 12.24
C LEU A 161 0.48 13.62 12.45
N VAL A 162 -0.72 14.01 12.89
CA VAL A 162 -0.99 15.39 13.31
C VAL A 162 -0.09 15.78 14.46
N GLY A 163 -0.05 14.97 15.53
CA GLY A 163 0.83 15.22 16.67
C GLY A 163 2.32 15.24 16.31
N LEU A 164 2.73 14.47 15.29
CA LEU A 164 4.09 14.52 14.76
C LEU A 164 4.37 15.87 14.09
N GLY A 165 3.43 16.36 13.27
CA GLY A 165 3.56 17.66 12.61
C GLY A 165 3.68 18.82 13.59
N GLU A 166 2.91 18.79 14.68
CA GLU A 166 2.95 19.79 15.78
C GLU A 166 4.25 19.72 16.59
N ALA A 167 4.81 18.52 16.77
CA ALA A 167 6.03 18.30 17.57
C ALA A 167 7.34 18.54 16.81
N LEU A 168 7.28 18.94 15.52
CA LEU A 168 8.49 19.22 14.75
C LEU A 168 9.28 20.39 15.38
N PRO A 169 10.61 20.28 15.49
CA PRO A 169 11.44 21.35 16.02
C PRO A 169 11.24 22.66 15.27
N ALA A 170 11.20 23.78 15.99
CA ALA A 170 11.23 25.11 15.41
C ALA A 170 12.49 25.25 14.55
N GLY A 171 12.33 25.57 13.26
CA GLY A 171 13.43 25.65 12.29
C GLY A 171 13.60 24.40 11.41
N THR A 172 12.65 23.45 11.46
CA THR A 172 12.57 22.38 10.46
C THR A 172 12.51 23.01 9.07
N SER A 173 13.41 22.62 8.17
CA SER A 173 13.50 23.20 6.83
C SER A 173 12.40 22.73 5.89
N ALA A 174 11.75 21.60 6.17
CA ALA A 174 10.69 21.06 5.35
C ALA A 174 9.36 21.80 5.57
N ARG A 175 8.70 22.16 4.48
CA ARG A 175 7.32 22.68 4.52
C ARG A 175 6.37 21.54 4.87
N VAL A 176 5.61 21.69 5.94
CA VAL A 176 4.55 20.73 6.31
C VAL A 176 3.28 21.07 5.54
N SER A 177 2.65 20.06 4.96
CA SER A 177 1.36 20.11 4.31
C SER A 177 0.54 18.87 4.68
N TYR A 178 -0.79 18.97 4.54
CA TYR A 178 -1.68 17.90 4.97
C TYR A 178 -2.63 17.49 3.85
N PHE A 179 -2.96 16.20 3.83
CA PHE A 179 -4.11 15.68 3.09
C PHE A 179 -5.12 15.09 4.08
N ALA A 180 -6.39 15.01 3.66
CA ALA A 180 -7.46 14.50 4.50
C ALA A 180 -8.56 13.84 3.65
N THR A 181 -9.52 13.26 4.35
CA THR A 181 -10.76 12.71 3.80
C THR A 181 -11.94 13.39 4.47
N ALA A 182 -12.95 13.75 3.71
CA ALA A 182 -14.16 14.33 4.27
C ALA A 182 -14.83 13.39 5.28
N PRO A 183 -15.34 13.91 6.41
CA PRO A 183 -15.96 13.10 7.47
C PRO A 183 -17.08 12.19 6.97
N GLU A 184 -17.81 12.62 5.94
CA GLU A 184 -18.92 11.87 5.33
C GLU A 184 -18.42 10.58 4.67
N LEU A 185 -17.22 10.60 4.08
CA LEU A 185 -16.60 9.40 3.51
C LEU A 185 -16.05 8.48 4.59
N LEU A 186 -15.46 9.02 5.64
CA LEU A 186 -14.94 8.24 6.77
C LEU A 186 -16.09 7.59 7.56
N GLY A 187 -17.20 8.29 7.77
CA GLY A 187 -18.37 7.76 8.45
C GLY A 187 -19.10 6.65 7.70
N ALA A 188 -18.87 6.51 6.40
CA ALA A 188 -19.44 5.44 5.57
C ALA A 188 -18.64 4.12 5.64
N VAL A 189 -17.47 4.12 6.29
CA VAL A 189 -16.59 2.95 6.39
C VAL A 189 -16.61 2.45 7.82
N SER A 190 -16.57 1.13 7.98
CA SER A 190 -16.37 0.53 9.29
C SER A 190 -14.98 0.90 9.86
N GLN A 191 -14.65 0.41 11.03
CA GLN A 191 -13.43 0.76 11.79
C GLN A 191 -12.09 0.57 11.03
N GLY A 192 -12.09 0.04 9.81
CA GLY A 192 -10.88 -0.26 9.03
C GLY A 192 -10.03 0.94 8.62
N MET A 193 -10.59 2.17 8.63
CA MET A 193 -9.84 3.40 8.31
C MET A 193 -9.29 4.11 9.55
N LEU A 194 -9.70 3.68 10.76
CA LEU A 194 -9.29 4.35 11.98
C LEU A 194 -7.79 4.16 12.23
N SER A 195 -7.13 5.24 12.60
CA SER A 195 -5.79 5.20 13.16
C SER A 195 -5.78 4.36 14.43
N ALA A 196 -4.63 3.76 14.73
CA ALA A 196 -4.46 3.08 16.01
C ALA A 196 -4.69 4.08 17.15
N PRO A 197 -5.38 3.66 18.23
CA PRO A 197 -5.68 4.57 19.34
C PRO A 197 -4.38 5.08 19.98
N ARG A 198 -4.36 6.36 20.30
CA ARG A 198 -3.26 7.01 21.00
C ARG A 198 -3.51 6.94 22.51
N PHE A 199 -2.65 6.24 23.24
CA PHE A 199 -2.74 6.16 24.69
C PHE A 199 -2.05 7.35 25.37
N GLY A 200 -2.76 8.07 26.24
CA GLY A 200 -2.16 9.01 27.20
C GLY A 200 -2.21 10.50 26.86
N SER A 201 -2.86 10.94 25.82
CA SER A 201 -3.15 12.37 25.61
C SER A 201 -4.61 12.59 25.24
N ALA A 202 -5.29 13.47 25.96
CA ALA A 202 -6.47 14.11 25.42
C ALA A 202 -5.99 14.96 24.24
N ALA A 203 -6.19 14.47 23.02
CA ALA A 203 -5.86 15.24 21.84
C ALA A 203 -6.77 16.45 21.79
N THR A 204 -6.24 17.62 22.09
CA THR A 204 -6.76 18.86 21.54
C THR A 204 -6.36 18.84 20.08
N ALA A 205 -7.25 18.31 19.22
CA ALA A 205 -7.06 18.39 17.79
C ALA A 205 -6.97 19.87 17.42
N THR A 206 -5.77 20.33 17.17
CA THR A 206 -5.57 21.64 16.55
C THR A 206 -6.17 21.50 15.14
N ALA A 207 -7.11 22.38 14.81
CA ALA A 207 -7.78 22.34 13.50
C ALA A 207 -6.72 22.54 12.40
N THR A 208 -6.24 21.44 11.84
CA THR A 208 -5.29 21.45 10.74
C THR A 208 -6.07 21.61 9.45
N THR A 209 -5.75 22.65 8.66
CA THR A 209 -6.39 22.84 7.36
C THR A 209 -5.62 22.03 6.31
N PRO A 210 -6.22 20.99 5.74
CA PRO A 210 -5.56 20.19 4.70
C PRO A 210 -5.51 20.94 3.38
N ASP A 211 -4.41 20.77 2.64
CA ASP A 211 -4.23 21.34 1.29
C ASP A 211 -4.95 20.49 0.21
N VAL A 212 -5.14 19.20 0.49
CA VAL A 212 -5.78 18.25 -0.43
C VAL A 212 -6.78 17.39 0.33
N VAL A 213 -8.01 17.28 -0.16
CA VAL A 213 -9.10 16.55 0.52
C VAL A 213 -9.84 15.64 -0.47
N ALA A 214 -10.01 14.38 -0.13
CA ALA A 214 -10.98 13.51 -0.81
C ALA A 214 -12.39 13.82 -0.26
N THR A 215 -13.27 14.40 -1.09
CA THR A 215 -14.57 14.93 -0.62
C THR A 215 -15.76 14.09 -1.03
N ALA A 216 -15.67 13.32 -2.11
CA ALA A 216 -16.75 12.45 -2.57
C ALA A 216 -16.21 11.18 -3.23
N LEU A 217 -17.02 10.11 -3.17
CA LEU A 217 -16.73 8.84 -3.83
C LEU A 217 -18.03 8.16 -4.25
N ASP A 218 -18.13 7.81 -5.53
CA ASP A 218 -19.18 6.97 -6.09
C ASP A 218 -18.55 5.88 -6.96
N GLY A 219 -18.55 4.65 -6.48
CA GLY A 219 -17.90 3.52 -7.13
C GLY A 219 -16.39 3.73 -7.28
N ARG A 220 -15.95 4.13 -8.47
CA ARG A 220 -14.55 4.48 -8.79
C ARG A 220 -14.34 5.97 -9.07
N GLU A 221 -15.40 6.75 -9.11
CA GLU A 221 -15.33 8.19 -9.34
C GLU A 221 -15.20 8.90 -7.99
N ALA A 222 -14.08 9.58 -7.78
CA ALA A 222 -13.81 10.35 -6.58
C ALA A 222 -13.72 11.85 -6.93
N THR A 223 -14.03 12.71 -5.95
CA THR A 223 -13.71 14.12 -6.01
C THR A 223 -12.57 14.42 -5.06
N ILE A 224 -11.49 14.99 -5.58
CA ILE A 224 -10.35 15.44 -4.79
C ILE A 224 -10.25 16.96 -4.93
N GLU A 225 -10.34 17.65 -3.82
CA GLU A 225 -10.12 19.10 -3.76
C GLU A 225 -8.65 19.40 -3.51
N VAL A 226 -8.10 20.34 -4.29
CA VAL A 226 -6.75 20.88 -4.12
C VAL A 226 -6.90 22.38 -3.89
N ASP A 227 -6.51 22.88 -2.73
CA ASP A 227 -6.71 24.27 -2.31
C ASP A 227 -8.19 24.73 -2.47
N GLY A 228 -9.15 23.87 -2.17
CA GLY A 228 -10.58 24.13 -2.31
C GLY A 228 -11.13 24.03 -3.74
N VAL A 229 -10.32 23.66 -4.73
CA VAL A 229 -10.77 23.47 -6.11
C VAL A 229 -11.03 21.99 -6.37
N PRO A 230 -12.30 21.56 -6.60
CA PRO A 230 -12.65 20.18 -6.81
C PRO A 230 -12.21 19.67 -8.19
N THR A 231 -11.69 18.46 -8.22
CA THR A 231 -11.28 17.75 -9.43
C THR A 231 -11.85 16.33 -9.40
N SER A 232 -12.57 15.92 -10.45
CA SER A 232 -13.03 14.55 -10.59
C SER A 232 -11.88 13.63 -10.98
N VAL A 233 -11.77 12.51 -10.29
CA VAL A 233 -10.68 11.54 -10.45
C VAL A 233 -11.26 10.14 -10.54
N ARG A 234 -10.92 9.40 -11.60
CA ARG A 234 -11.26 7.98 -11.69
C ARG A 234 -10.17 7.15 -11.01
N LEU A 235 -10.58 6.37 -10.00
CA LEU A 235 -9.68 5.52 -9.21
C LEU A 235 -9.43 4.16 -9.89
N PRO A 236 -8.28 3.50 -9.62
CA PRO A 236 -7.98 2.16 -10.16
C PRO A 236 -8.95 1.09 -9.66
N ALA A 237 -9.48 1.21 -8.44
CA ALA A 237 -10.49 0.31 -7.88
C ALA A 237 -11.48 1.06 -6.98
N ARG A 238 -12.49 0.33 -6.48
CA ARG A 238 -13.48 0.83 -5.54
C ARG A 238 -12.92 0.85 -4.12
N GLY A 239 -13.44 1.73 -3.28
CA GLY A 239 -13.18 1.79 -1.84
C GLY A 239 -12.56 3.12 -1.41
N VAL A 240 -12.96 3.56 -0.21
CA VAL A 240 -12.53 4.85 0.36
C VAL A 240 -11.02 4.94 0.50
N HIS A 241 -10.34 3.83 0.81
CA HIS A 241 -8.89 3.79 0.91
C HIS A 241 -8.18 4.20 -0.40
N TYR A 242 -8.75 3.92 -1.57
CA TYR A 242 -8.20 4.40 -2.83
C TYR A 242 -8.36 5.91 -3.00
N ALA A 243 -9.44 6.49 -2.49
CA ALA A 243 -9.62 7.94 -2.50
C ALA A 243 -8.61 8.62 -1.55
N VAL A 244 -8.37 8.04 -0.38
CA VAL A 244 -7.34 8.49 0.58
C VAL A 244 -5.93 8.39 -0.04
N ASP A 245 -5.59 7.23 -0.62
CA ASP A 245 -4.30 7.03 -1.29
C ASP A 245 -4.11 8.03 -2.46
N ALA A 246 -5.18 8.34 -3.20
CA ALA A 246 -5.15 9.32 -4.29
C ALA A 246 -4.96 10.74 -3.77
N ALA A 247 -5.66 11.15 -2.69
CA ALA A 247 -5.45 12.44 -2.06
C ALA A 247 -4.00 12.59 -1.55
N ALA A 248 -3.47 11.56 -0.90
CA ALA A 248 -2.08 11.49 -0.46
C ALA A 248 -1.10 11.64 -1.63
N ALA A 249 -1.35 10.91 -2.73
CA ALA A 249 -0.51 10.96 -3.93
C ALA A 249 -0.53 12.33 -4.62
N VAL A 250 -1.71 12.95 -4.71
CA VAL A 250 -1.88 14.30 -5.24
C VAL A 250 -1.13 15.31 -4.38
N ALA A 251 -1.24 15.22 -3.05
CA ALA A 251 -0.55 16.11 -2.13
C ALA A 251 1.00 15.98 -2.24
N ALA A 252 1.51 14.74 -2.31
CA ALA A 252 2.95 14.49 -2.46
C ALA A 252 3.48 14.94 -3.83
N ALA A 253 2.74 14.69 -4.91
CA ALA A 253 3.12 15.13 -6.24
C ALA A 253 3.11 16.67 -6.35
N ARG A 254 2.09 17.33 -5.76
CA ARG A 254 2.03 18.80 -5.66
C ARG A 254 3.23 19.36 -4.91
N ALA A 255 3.58 18.75 -3.76
CA ALA A 255 4.74 19.17 -2.99
C ALA A 255 6.07 19.01 -3.76
N ALA A 256 6.20 17.94 -4.56
CA ALA A 256 7.40 17.68 -5.36
C ALA A 256 7.50 18.57 -6.60
N LEU A 257 6.38 18.90 -7.25
CA LEU A 257 6.32 19.68 -8.50
C LEU A 257 6.25 21.19 -8.28
N GLY A 258 5.71 21.64 -7.13
CA GLY A 258 5.45 23.05 -6.87
C GLY A 258 4.53 23.68 -7.92
N GLU A 259 4.92 24.79 -8.50
CA GLU A 259 4.13 25.54 -9.52
C GLU A 259 3.88 24.75 -10.82
N ARG A 260 4.64 23.67 -11.07
CA ARG A 260 4.42 22.81 -12.26
C ARG A 260 3.28 21.82 -12.08
N PHE A 261 2.71 21.71 -10.88
CA PHE A 261 1.61 20.77 -10.60
C PHE A 261 0.33 21.19 -11.33
N SER A 262 -0.35 20.21 -11.92
CA SER A 262 -1.66 20.35 -12.57
C SER A 262 -2.60 19.27 -12.05
N ALA A 263 -3.69 19.67 -11.41
CA ALA A 263 -4.71 18.73 -10.91
C ALA A 263 -5.36 17.93 -12.05
N ALA A 264 -5.59 18.55 -13.21
CA ALA A 264 -6.14 17.85 -14.38
C ALA A 264 -5.18 16.77 -14.91
N THR A 265 -3.88 17.04 -14.95
CA THR A 265 -2.86 16.06 -15.35
C THR A 265 -2.79 14.91 -14.34
N ALA A 266 -2.87 15.22 -13.04
CA ALA A 266 -2.91 14.20 -11.98
C ALA A 266 -4.16 13.31 -12.10
N ALA A 267 -5.34 13.88 -12.34
CA ALA A 267 -6.58 13.15 -12.54
C ALA A 267 -6.50 12.21 -13.75
N SER A 268 -5.98 12.68 -14.88
CA SER A 268 -5.78 11.84 -16.07
C SER A 268 -4.82 10.67 -15.80
N ALA A 269 -3.72 10.92 -15.10
CA ALA A 269 -2.75 9.90 -14.74
C ALA A 269 -3.35 8.81 -13.85
N LEU A 270 -4.18 9.18 -12.88
CA LEU A 270 -4.84 8.24 -11.99
C LEU A 270 -5.91 7.40 -12.70
N ALA A 271 -6.59 7.97 -13.69
CA ALA A 271 -7.61 7.27 -14.48
C ALA A 271 -7.06 6.11 -15.32
N GLU A 272 -5.78 6.19 -15.72
CA GLU A 272 -5.09 5.19 -16.52
C GLU A 272 -4.45 4.07 -15.68
N LEU A 273 -4.45 4.22 -14.34
CA LEU A 273 -3.83 3.23 -13.46
C LEU A 273 -4.66 1.97 -13.33
N GLU A 274 -3.96 0.85 -13.40
CA GLU A 274 -4.48 -0.46 -13.00
C GLU A 274 -4.22 -0.74 -11.51
N THR A 275 -4.97 -1.69 -10.94
CA THR A 275 -4.80 -2.08 -9.53
C THR A 275 -3.46 -2.76 -9.28
N VAL A 276 -2.85 -2.48 -8.12
CA VAL A 276 -1.68 -3.22 -7.64
C VAL A 276 -2.12 -4.61 -7.16
N TYR A 277 -1.25 -5.60 -7.31
CA TYR A 277 -1.48 -7.00 -6.93
C TYR A 277 -2.18 -7.18 -5.57
N GLY A 278 -3.20 -8.07 -5.55
CA GLY A 278 -3.91 -8.47 -4.33
C GLY A 278 -4.83 -7.41 -3.72
N ARG A 279 -5.08 -6.30 -4.43
CA ARG A 279 -5.94 -5.20 -3.94
C ARG A 279 -7.17 -5.06 -4.84
N GLY A 280 -8.08 -6.04 -4.75
CA GLY A 280 -9.20 -6.16 -5.67
C GLY A 280 -8.75 -6.59 -7.07
N GLU A 281 -7.65 -7.32 -7.16
CA GLU A 281 -7.14 -7.89 -8.39
C GLU A 281 -8.11 -8.93 -8.95
N THR A 282 -8.33 -8.88 -10.26
CA THR A 282 -9.10 -9.90 -10.96
C THR A 282 -8.16 -10.81 -11.73
N LEU A 283 -8.19 -12.10 -11.42
CA LEU A 283 -7.50 -13.14 -12.18
C LEU A 283 -8.48 -13.93 -13.02
N SER A 284 -8.09 -14.33 -14.22
CA SER A 284 -8.88 -15.24 -15.05
C SER A 284 -8.40 -16.68 -14.90
N ALA A 285 -9.31 -17.60 -14.60
CA ALA A 285 -9.04 -19.03 -14.58
C ALA A 285 -10.25 -19.80 -15.13
N ASN A 286 -10.02 -20.78 -16.01
CA ASN A 286 -11.06 -21.58 -16.65
C ASN A 286 -12.14 -20.74 -17.38
N GLY A 287 -11.79 -19.55 -17.88
CA GLY A 287 -12.73 -18.61 -18.50
C GLY A 287 -13.69 -17.93 -17.54
N GLU A 288 -13.35 -17.90 -16.25
CA GLU A 288 -14.04 -17.15 -15.21
C GLU A 288 -13.11 -16.12 -14.58
N ASP A 289 -13.67 -14.99 -14.18
CA ASP A 289 -12.99 -13.98 -13.42
C ASP A 289 -13.09 -14.28 -11.92
N ILE A 290 -11.97 -14.21 -11.22
CA ILE A 290 -11.83 -14.44 -9.80
C ILE A 290 -11.27 -13.17 -9.17
N GLU A 291 -11.95 -12.65 -8.18
CA GLU A 291 -11.47 -11.53 -7.37
C GLU A 291 -10.57 -12.05 -6.25
N ILE A 292 -9.37 -11.50 -6.15
CA ILE A 292 -8.46 -11.79 -5.03
C ILE A 292 -8.38 -10.60 -4.09
N ILE A 293 -8.70 -10.86 -2.84
CA ILE A 293 -8.62 -9.93 -1.72
C ILE A 293 -7.48 -10.40 -0.80
N MET A 294 -6.47 -9.57 -0.66
CA MET A 294 -5.37 -9.86 0.25
C MET A 294 -5.72 -9.46 1.68
N MET A 295 -5.71 -10.41 2.61
CA MET A 295 -5.77 -10.13 4.05
C MET A 295 -4.36 -9.96 4.60
N LYS A 296 -3.95 -8.71 4.76
CA LYS A 296 -2.62 -8.35 5.28
C LYS A 296 -2.67 -8.12 6.80
N ASN A 297 -3.63 -7.34 7.24
CA ASN A 297 -3.84 -6.89 8.62
C ASN A 297 -5.32 -6.53 8.82
N PRO A 298 -5.78 -6.23 10.06
CA PRO A 298 -7.18 -5.92 10.36
C PRO A 298 -7.74 -4.83 9.47
N ALA A 299 -7.07 -3.68 9.41
CA ALA A 299 -7.53 -2.52 8.66
C ALA A 299 -7.72 -2.84 7.16
N SER A 300 -6.72 -3.48 6.53
CA SER A 300 -6.79 -3.79 5.10
C SER A 300 -7.87 -4.82 4.77
N LEU A 301 -8.09 -5.83 5.62
CA LEU A 301 -9.14 -6.81 5.41
C LEU A 301 -10.52 -6.16 5.55
N GLN A 302 -10.75 -5.38 6.61
CA GLN A 302 -12.03 -4.73 6.84
C GLN A 302 -12.41 -3.81 5.67
N LEU A 303 -11.49 -2.96 5.22
CA LEU A 303 -11.72 -2.07 4.08
C LEU A 303 -12.06 -2.82 2.79
N ASN A 304 -11.40 -3.94 2.54
CA ASN A 304 -11.70 -4.76 1.38
C ASN A 304 -13.08 -5.41 1.48
N LEU A 305 -13.48 -5.90 2.66
CA LEU A 305 -14.82 -6.44 2.89
C LEU A 305 -15.89 -5.35 2.73
N ASP A 306 -15.67 -4.17 3.29
CA ASP A 306 -16.59 -3.03 3.18
C ASP A 306 -16.79 -2.58 1.72
N SER A 307 -15.75 -2.72 0.90
CA SER A 307 -15.77 -2.34 -0.52
C SER A 307 -16.48 -3.36 -1.43
N LEU A 308 -16.85 -4.54 -0.92
CA LEU A 308 -17.63 -5.51 -1.67
C LEU A 308 -19.00 -4.91 -2.05
N GLY A 309 -19.26 -4.82 -3.34
CA GLY A 309 -20.52 -4.25 -3.84
C GLY A 309 -21.74 -5.13 -3.53
N THR A 310 -21.54 -6.44 -3.45
CA THR A 310 -22.57 -7.45 -3.11
C THR A 310 -21.92 -8.56 -2.29
N THR A 311 -22.71 -9.27 -1.49
CA THR A 311 -22.24 -10.48 -0.81
C THR A 311 -21.82 -11.52 -1.84
N PRO A 312 -20.56 -12.02 -1.78
CA PRO A 312 -20.08 -13.01 -2.74
C PRO A 312 -20.86 -14.32 -2.66
N GLU A 313 -21.22 -14.89 -3.83
CA GLU A 313 -21.92 -16.19 -3.90
C GLU A 313 -20.99 -17.38 -3.67
N GLN A 314 -19.68 -17.23 -3.93
CA GLN A 314 -18.65 -18.23 -3.62
C GLN A 314 -17.46 -17.58 -2.96
N VAL A 315 -17.07 -18.15 -1.83
CA VAL A 315 -16.01 -17.62 -0.98
C VAL A 315 -14.95 -18.68 -0.68
N PHE A 316 -13.71 -18.34 -0.99
CA PHE A 316 -12.54 -19.10 -0.63
C PHE A 316 -11.72 -18.32 0.41
N LEU A 317 -11.31 -18.98 1.48
CA LEU A 317 -10.44 -18.39 2.49
C LEU A 317 -9.16 -19.19 2.62
N ALA A 318 -7.99 -18.55 2.68
CA ALA A 318 -6.75 -19.27 2.99
C ALA A 318 -5.76 -18.42 3.78
N VAL A 319 -5.25 -19.00 4.87
CA VAL A 319 -4.22 -18.41 5.72
C VAL A 319 -3.20 -19.46 6.11
N ASP A 320 -1.93 -19.09 6.06
CA ASP A 320 -0.81 -19.91 6.52
C ASP A 320 0.07 -19.20 7.57
N ASN A 321 1.27 -19.74 7.78
CA ASN A 321 2.21 -19.22 8.77
C ASN A 321 2.81 -17.84 8.42
N GLY A 322 2.58 -17.30 7.21
CA GLY A 322 2.90 -15.92 6.86
C GLY A 322 2.08 -14.91 7.66
N THR A 323 0.95 -15.36 8.24
CA THR A 323 0.23 -14.64 9.30
C THR A 323 0.49 -15.33 10.63
N PRO A 324 1.53 -14.94 11.40
CA PRO A 324 1.95 -15.68 12.60
C PRO A 324 0.84 -15.79 13.65
N ASP A 325 0.14 -14.68 13.88
CA ASP A 325 -0.99 -14.60 14.80
C ASP A 325 -2.27 -14.15 14.06
N PRO A 326 -3.24 -15.04 13.82
CA PRO A 326 -4.50 -14.70 13.19
C PRO A 326 -5.58 -14.25 14.19
N SER A 327 -5.27 -14.04 15.47
CA SER A 327 -6.25 -13.66 16.50
C SER A 327 -6.99 -12.36 16.18
N TRP A 328 -6.34 -11.44 15.48
CA TRP A 328 -6.95 -10.19 15.03
C TRP A 328 -8.15 -10.40 14.07
N LEU A 329 -8.33 -11.60 13.50
CA LEU A 329 -9.52 -11.91 12.71
C LEU A 329 -10.80 -11.88 13.55
N TYR A 330 -10.71 -11.97 14.88
CA TYR A 330 -11.86 -11.84 15.77
C TYR A 330 -12.38 -10.40 15.89
N ASP A 331 -11.56 -9.41 15.54
CA ASP A 331 -11.94 -7.99 15.54
C ASP A 331 -12.58 -7.55 14.19
N ILE A 332 -12.61 -8.44 13.18
CA ILE A 332 -13.15 -8.13 11.86
C ILE A 332 -14.65 -8.38 11.82
N ASP A 333 -15.40 -7.41 11.29
CA ASP A 333 -16.79 -7.58 10.92
C ASP A 333 -16.91 -8.40 9.62
N LEU A 334 -17.36 -9.64 9.74
CA LEU A 334 -17.56 -10.56 8.63
C LEU A 334 -18.99 -10.53 8.06
N SER A 335 -19.85 -9.60 8.46
CA SER A 335 -21.27 -9.50 8.04
C SER A 335 -21.45 -9.36 6.52
N ARG A 336 -20.41 -8.97 5.79
CA ARG A 336 -20.39 -8.95 4.31
C ARG A 336 -20.27 -10.31 3.68
N LEU A 337 -19.94 -11.35 4.46
CA LEU A 337 -19.90 -12.75 4.02
C LEU A 337 -21.13 -13.50 4.55
N SER A 338 -21.66 -14.40 3.76
CA SER A 338 -22.77 -15.28 4.18
C SER A 338 -22.30 -16.69 4.54
N HIS A 339 -21.10 -17.07 4.08
CA HIS A 339 -20.52 -18.41 4.27
C HIS A 339 -19.08 -18.44 3.74
N ALA A 340 -18.39 -19.57 3.89
CA ALA A 340 -17.21 -19.91 3.12
C ALA A 340 -17.35 -21.31 2.52
N ASP A 341 -17.16 -21.45 1.20
CA ASP A 341 -17.27 -22.75 0.50
C ASP A 341 -16.04 -23.61 0.75
N VAL A 342 -14.86 -23.01 0.68
CA VAL A 342 -13.58 -23.70 0.83
C VAL A 342 -12.64 -22.87 1.70
N ILE A 343 -12.08 -23.51 2.71
CA ILE A 343 -11.05 -22.95 3.59
C ILE A 343 -9.77 -23.76 3.43
N SER A 344 -8.61 -23.08 3.36
CA SER A 344 -7.31 -23.72 3.13
C SER A 344 -6.17 -23.09 3.93
N GLY A 345 -4.98 -23.67 3.76
CA GLY A 345 -3.76 -23.24 4.43
C GLY A 345 -3.56 -23.88 5.80
N THR A 346 -2.35 -23.75 6.36
CA THR A 346 -1.97 -24.37 7.63
C THR A 346 -2.81 -23.90 8.82
N LYS A 347 -3.45 -22.73 8.70
CA LYS A 347 -4.36 -22.15 9.70
C LYS A 347 -5.84 -22.22 9.30
N GLY A 348 -6.18 -23.05 8.31
CA GLY A 348 -7.54 -23.18 7.81
C GLY A 348 -8.56 -23.59 8.89
N TYR A 349 -8.20 -24.48 9.80
CA TYR A 349 -9.09 -24.85 10.92
C TYR A 349 -9.33 -23.68 11.89
N GLN A 350 -8.36 -22.80 12.12
CA GLN A 350 -8.54 -21.61 12.95
C GLN A 350 -9.52 -20.64 12.30
N LEU A 351 -9.44 -20.47 10.96
CA LEU A 351 -10.43 -19.69 10.21
C LEU A 351 -11.83 -20.31 10.30
N ALA A 352 -11.95 -21.62 10.17
CA ALA A 352 -13.23 -22.32 10.29
C ALA A 352 -13.86 -22.10 11.68
N VAL A 353 -13.05 -22.14 12.74
CA VAL A 353 -13.51 -21.84 14.11
C VAL A 353 -13.99 -20.39 14.22
N ARG A 354 -13.25 -19.45 13.62
CA ARG A 354 -13.65 -18.02 13.62
C ARG A 354 -15.00 -17.80 12.92
N LEU A 355 -15.21 -18.42 11.75
CA LEU A 355 -16.49 -18.32 11.05
C LEU A 355 -17.64 -18.97 11.84
N ALA A 356 -17.39 -20.14 12.41
CA ALA A 356 -18.38 -20.81 13.24
C ALA A 356 -18.79 -19.99 14.48
N TYR A 357 -17.86 -19.21 15.04
CA TYR A 357 -18.12 -18.29 16.15
C TYR A 357 -19.15 -17.22 15.76
N ASP A 358 -19.11 -16.71 14.51
CA ASP A 358 -20.08 -15.76 13.97
C ASP A 358 -21.34 -16.44 13.37
N GLY A 359 -21.44 -17.78 13.47
CA GLY A 359 -22.54 -18.52 12.89
C GLY A 359 -22.51 -18.63 11.37
N LEU A 360 -21.38 -18.33 10.72
CA LEU A 360 -21.24 -18.44 9.27
C LEU A 360 -20.98 -19.90 8.85
N PRO A 361 -21.78 -20.45 7.92
CA PRO A 361 -21.58 -21.81 7.42
C PRO A 361 -20.21 -22.00 6.77
N VAL A 362 -19.59 -23.15 7.06
CA VAL A 362 -18.34 -23.58 6.48
C VAL A 362 -18.57 -24.83 5.65
N GLY A 363 -18.21 -24.81 4.38
CA GLY A 363 -18.31 -25.95 3.47
C GLY A 363 -17.22 -26.97 3.72
N VAL A 364 -16.04 -26.81 3.14
CA VAL A 364 -14.93 -27.77 3.24
C VAL A 364 -13.68 -27.09 3.76
N VAL A 365 -13.00 -27.70 4.73
CA VAL A 365 -11.62 -27.34 5.10
C VAL A 365 -10.67 -28.32 4.40
N GLU A 366 -9.91 -27.81 3.45
CA GLU A 366 -8.93 -28.54 2.66
C GLU A 366 -7.54 -27.90 2.86
N PRO A 367 -6.70 -28.48 3.73
CA PRO A 367 -5.39 -27.88 4.05
C PRO A 367 -4.44 -27.80 2.85
N GLU A 368 -4.52 -28.73 1.88
CA GLU A 368 -3.66 -28.71 0.71
C GLU A 368 -4.19 -27.68 -0.31
N LEU A 369 -3.42 -26.62 -0.50
CA LEU A 369 -3.84 -25.45 -1.26
C LEU A 369 -4.24 -25.77 -2.71
N ARG A 370 -3.47 -26.62 -3.40
CA ARG A 370 -3.75 -26.98 -4.80
C ARG A 370 -5.07 -27.75 -4.93
N ALA A 371 -5.37 -28.65 -3.99
CA ALA A 371 -6.62 -29.37 -3.93
C ALA A 371 -7.79 -28.43 -3.63
N ALA A 372 -7.59 -27.52 -2.65
CA ALA A 372 -8.56 -26.50 -2.29
C ALA A 372 -8.92 -25.59 -3.46
N VAL A 373 -7.92 -25.07 -4.16
CA VAL A 373 -8.13 -24.23 -5.36
C VAL A 373 -8.89 -24.97 -6.44
N ARG A 374 -8.53 -26.25 -6.73
CA ARG A 374 -9.28 -27.07 -7.70
C ARG A 374 -10.74 -27.25 -7.31
N ARG A 375 -11.02 -27.53 -6.01
CA ARG A 375 -12.40 -27.65 -5.51
C ARG A 375 -13.18 -26.36 -5.70
N PHE A 376 -12.59 -25.23 -5.35
CA PHE A 376 -13.22 -23.91 -5.50
C PHE A 376 -13.50 -23.56 -6.95
N LEU A 377 -12.56 -23.81 -7.85
CA LEU A 377 -12.75 -23.57 -9.29
C LEU A 377 -13.84 -24.47 -9.89
N ALA A 378 -14.04 -25.68 -9.35
CA ALA A 378 -15.08 -26.58 -9.81
C ALA A 378 -16.50 -26.20 -9.35
N LEU A 379 -16.66 -25.25 -8.41
CA LEU A 379 -17.97 -24.72 -8.05
C LEU A 379 -18.63 -24.05 -9.27
N ARG A 380 -19.97 -24.05 -9.28
CA ARG A 380 -20.72 -23.36 -10.33
C ARG A 380 -20.27 -21.90 -10.46
N ARG A 381 -20.50 -21.32 -11.62
CA ARG A 381 -20.32 -19.87 -11.79
C ARG A 381 -21.32 -19.12 -10.91
N PRO A 382 -20.92 -17.99 -10.26
CA PRO A 382 -21.87 -17.15 -9.59
C PRO A 382 -22.90 -16.61 -10.58
N ALA A 383 -24.15 -16.44 -10.13
CA ALA A 383 -25.20 -15.82 -10.95
C ALA A 383 -24.93 -14.32 -11.12
N THR A 384 -24.37 -13.71 -10.09
CA THR A 384 -23.95 -12.30 -10.06
C THR A 384 -22.56 -12.18 -9.45
N GLY A 385 -21.79 -11.18 -9.91
CA GLY A 385 -20.47 -10.93 -9.37
C GLY A 385 -19.39 -11.93 -9.82
N ARG A 386 -18.42 -12.20 -8.94
CA ARG A 386 -17.25 -13.04 -9.18
C ARG A 386 -17.05 -14.01 -8.03
N LYS A 387 -16.33 -15.09 -8.30
CA LYS A 387 -15.75 -15.93 -7.25
C LYS A 387 -14.73 -15.11 -6.46
N THR A 388 -14.81 -15.11 -5.13
CA THR A 388 -13.98 -14.27 -4.27
C THR A 388 -13.04 -15.13 -3.44
N MET A 389 -11.73 -14.86 -3.55
CA MET A 389 -10.68 -15.48 -2.73
C MET A 389 -10.12 -14.45 -1.76
N ILE A 390 -10.22 -14.69 -0.46
CA ILE A 390 -9.67 -13.85 0.61
C ILE A 390 -8.52 -14.58 1.26
N VAL A 391 -7.30 -14.11 1.04
CA VAL A 391 -6.09 -14.88 1.32
C VAL A 391 -4.96 -13.99 1.86
N ASN A 392 -4.03 -14.56 2.66
CA ASN A 392 -2.83 -13.82 3.01
C ASN A 392 -1.82 -13.79 1.84
N TYR A 393 -0.77 -13.00 1.99
CA TYR A 393 0.19 -12.73 0.91
C TYR A 393 0.80 -14.01 0.32
N GLU A 394 1.28 -14.92 1.16
CA GLU A 394 1.94 -16.16 0.75
C GLU A 394 0.99 -17.08 -0.01
N GLN A 395 -0.26 -17.19 0.46
CA GLN A 395 -1.29 -17.96 -0.22
C GLN A 395 -1.69 -17.33 -1.55
N MET A 396 -1.80 -16.01 -1.61
CA MET A 396 -2.04 -15.28 -2.86
C MET A 396 -0.98 -15.62 -3.90
N MET A 397 0.29 -15.56 -3.52
CA MET A 397 1.41 -15.84 -4.41
C MET A 397 1.40 -17.27 -4.94
N LEU A 398 1.10 -18.24 -4.07
CA LEU A 398 0.98 -19.64 -4.44
C LEU A 398 -0.23 -19.88 -5.35
N ILE A 399 -1.37 -19.26 -5.09
CA ILE A 399 -2.58 -19.35 -5.93
C ILE A 399 -2.29 -18.78 -7.32
N ARG A 400 -1.68 -17.61 -7.43
CA ARG A 400 -1.26 -17.03 -8.72
C ARG A 400 -0.43 -18.02 -9.53
N LYS A 401 0.57 -18.65 -8.88
CA LYS A 401 1.41 -19.68 -9.52
C LYS A 401 0.60 -20.91 -9.93
N ILE A 402 -0.37 -21.36 -9.10
CA ILE A 402 -1.25 -22.49 -9.43
C ILE A 402 -2.11 -22.15 -10.66
N LEU A 403 -2.56 -20.90 -10.79
CA LEU A 403 -3.36 -20.42 -11.90
C LEU A 403 -2.53 -20.09 -13.16
N GLY A 404 -1.20 -20.22 -13.13
CA GLY A 404 -0.32 -20.00 -14.27
C GLY A 404 0.22 -18.58 -14.42
N TYR A 405 -0.01 -17.71 -13.43
CA TYR A 405 0.56 -16.37 -13.40
C TYR A 405 1.99 -16.42 -12.86
N THR A 406 2.97 -16.14 -13.70
CA THR A 406 4.40 -16.32 -13.38
C THR A 406 5.12 -15.04 -13.00
N ASP A 407 4.58 -13.87 -13.36
CA ASP A 407 5.24 -12.59 -13.13
C ASP A 407 4.61 -11.82 -11.98
N LEU A 408 5.44 -11.58 -10.98
CA LEU A 408 5.12 -10.86 -9.77
C LEU A 408 5.58 -9.41 -9.81
N GLU A 409 6.47 -9.10 -10.73
CA GLU A 409 7.11 -7.81 -10.87
C GLU A 409 7.18 -7.50 -12.36
N GLY A 410 6.03 -7.14 -12.83
CA GLY A 410 5.63 -6.80 -14.11
C GLY A 410 6.33 -6.14 -15.07
N GLY A 411 6.89 -6.14 -15.81
CA GLY A 411 7.02 -5.60 -17.15
C GLY A 411 6.16 -6.45 -18.09
N GLN A 412 5.14 -5.87 -18.63
CA GLN A 412 4.58 -6.39 -19.86
C GLN A 412 5.73 -6.51 -20.88
N SER A 413 5.98 -7.74 -21.32
CA SER A 413 6.85 -8.02 -22.46
C SER A 413 6.18 -7.52 -23.74
#